data_b10345d1d4234eccefbd00f79db2b1e4
#
_entry.id   b10345d1d4234eccefbd00f79db2b1e4
#
_cell.length_a   1.000
_cell.length_b   1.000
_cell.length_c   1.000
_cell.angle_alpha   90.00
_cell.angle_beta   90.00
_cell.angle_gamma   90.00
#
_symmetry.space_group_name_H-M   'P 1'
#
loop_
_entity.id
_entity.type
_entity.pdbx_description
1 polymer ?
#
loop_
_entity_poly.entity_id
_entity_poly.type
_entity_poly.pdbx_seq_one_letter_code
_entity_poly.pdbx_strand_id
1 'polypeptide(L)'
;MNNRLKILLLFVLDSIIVLGSVFLSFRLVTEGLIRNIHALTVTALLSLAAYYVFSYFLNLYWRDWEYASVYEVITVVKCVSAAVIVSTIAGIVWFKTLVTWQFVVVLWLLLVCAVGGVRLSMRIFREYFVDSVVMENAKPTLIVGAGAAGTLLVRQMLMHPKMRMMPVAFVDDDPEKQRKDIYGVRILGTTKDIEKIVQQMGITKVVIAMPSLPNKKLNEVYDVARKTGAECVILPNIDEVMSGILHVQQLRNVEIEDLLGRDPVELDQTLIEKQLRGKRILVTGAGGSIGSEICRQVSSFRPKELIILGHGENSIYQLNMELLGKYAEHFRITPVIADVQDRKRIFEVMEKYRPDVVYHAAAHKHVPLMEINPREAVKNNILGTRNVAEAANHAKVKTFVMISTDKAVNPPNIMGATKRLCEMIVQDMATKSDSTKYVAVRFGNVLGSRGSVIPLFKKQIAKGGPITVTHPDIVRYFMTIPEAAQLVIQAGSLARGGEIFVLDMGKPVRIVDLAKNLIRLSGYSEDDIEIKFTGLRPGEKMYEELLNEGEINPKQIFPKIHIGIADNSKIDRVYDFIEKFEDYSEQELHDELIDIANKKK
;
A
#
# COMPACT_ATOMS: atom_id res chain seq x y z
N MET A 1 -18.24 3.69 -33.54
CA MET A 1 -18.24 4.49 -34.80
C MET A 1 -16.82 4.97 -35.05
N ASN A 2 -16.33 4.86 -36.30
CA ASN A 2 -14.95 5.23 -36.64
C ASN A 2 -14.74 6.74 -36.45
N ASN A 3 -13.61 7.21 -35.86
CA ASN A 3 -13.35 8.63 -35.57
C ASN A 3 -13.50 9.54 -36.80
N ARG A 4 -13.14 9.05 -37.98
CA ARG A 4 -13.31 9.77 -39.26
C ARG A 4 -14.78 10.01 -39.60
N LEU A 5 -15.67 9.07 -39.32
CA LEU A 5 -17.10 9.18 -39.57
C LEU A 5 -17.77 10.16 -38.59
N LYS A 6 -17.31 10.16 -37.31
CA LYS A 6 -17.75 11.15 -36.30
C LYS A 6 -17.42 12.58 -36.72
N ILE A 7 -16.20 12.83 -37.16
CA ILE A 7 -15.73 14.15 -37.61
C ILE A 7 -16.53 14.58 -38.84
N LEU A 8 -16.75 13.70 -39.79
CA LEU A 8 -17.56 14.01 -41.01
C LEU A 8 -19.01 14.37 -40.66
N LEU A 9 -19.64 13.63 -39.76
CA LEU A 9 -20.99 13.88 -39.28
C LEU A 9 -21.11 15.26 -38.61
N LEU A 10 -20.16 15.57 -37.72
CA LEU A 10 -20.11 16.89 -37.06
C LEU A 10 -19.89 18.03 -38.05
N PHE A 11 -19.03 17.81 -39.05
CA PHE A 11 -18.78 18.80 -40.10
C PHE A 11 -20.05 19.11 -40.89
N VAL A 12 -20.79 18.09 -41.33
CA VAL A 12 -22.07 18.28 -42.04
C VAL A 12 -23.11 18.95 -41.15
N LEU A 13 -23.22 18.54 -39.90
CA LEU A 13 -24.17 19.09 -38.95
C LEU A 13 -23.89 20.59 -38.66
N ASP A 14 -22.60 20.94 -38.42
CA ASP A 14 -22.19 22.32 -38.23
C ASP A 14 -22.44 23.18 -39.45
N SER A 15 -22.26 22.66 -40.67
CA SER A 15 -22.60 23.37 -41.91
C SER A 15 -24.09 23.72 -41.93
N ILE A 16 -24.95 22.75 -41.62
CA ILE A 16 -26.42 22.96 -41.56
C ILE A 16 -26.77 24.00 -40.48
N ILE A 17 -26.14 23.93 -39.32
CA ILE A 17 -26.36 24.87 -38.21
C ILE A 17 -25.95 26.28 -38.60
N VAL A 18 -24.77 26.49 -39.21
CA VAL A 18 -24.28 27.81 -39.60
C VAL A 18 -25.19 28.43 -40.66
N LEU A 19 -25.48 27.68 -41.73
CA LEU A 19 -26.35 28.17 -42.81
C LEU A 19 -27.77 28.43 -42.31
N GLY A 20 -28.34 27.53 -41.51
CA GLY A 20 -29.66 27.67 -40.92
C GLY A 20 -29.75 28.88 -39.95
N SER A 21 -28.70 29.11 -39.15
CA SER A 21 -28.65 30.24 -38.23
C SER A 21 -28.57 31.59 -38.97
N VAL A 22 -27.79 31.66 -40.04
CA VAL A 22 -27.75 32.86 -40.89
C VAL A 22 -29.13 33.13 -41.52
N PHE A 23 -29.75 32.12 -42.12
CA PHE A 23 -31.09 32.26 -42.72
C PHE A 23 -32.15 32.69 -41.69
N LEU A 24 -32.15 32.06 -40.51
CA LEU A 24 -33.10 32.36 -39.43
C LEU A 24 -32.87 33.76 -38.87
N SER A 25 -31.63 34.21 -38.73
CA SER A 25 -31.28 35.54 -38.27
C SER A 25 -31.75 36.61 -39.23
N PHE A 26 -31.58 36.39 -40.54
CA PHE A 26 -32.14 37.28 -41.56
C PHE A 26 -33.66 37.37 -41.47
N ARG A 27 -34.34 36.24 -41.36
CA ARG A 27 -35.81 36.19 -41.28
C ARG A 27 -36.37 36.87 -40.02
N LEU A 28 -35.69 36.75 -38.89
CA LEU A 28 -36.13 37.36 -37.61
C LEU A 28 -35.90 38.86 -37.56
N VAL A 29 -34.87 39.39 -38.23
CA VAL A 29 -34.47 40.78 -38.13
C VAL A 29 -35.09 41.66 -39.28
N THR A 30 -35.41 41.07 -40.47
CA THR A 30 -35.87 41.78 -41.63
C THR A 30 -37.39 41.61 -41.89
N GLU A 31 -38.21 41.37 -40.87
CA GLU A 31 -39.66 41.20 -40.93
C GLU A 31 -40.16 40.27 -42.05
N GLY A 32 -39.40 39.25 -42.40
CA GLY A 32 -39.80 38.18 -43.30
C GLY A 32 -39.60 38.43 -44.80
N LEU A 33 -39.20 39.62 -45.27
CA LEU A 33 -38.87 39.87 -46.66
C LEU A 33 -37.36 39.78 -46.91
N ILE A 34 -36.89 38.67 -47.49
CA ILE A 34 -35.50 38.53 -47.96
C ILE A 34 -35.40 39.36 -49.29
N ARG A 35 -35.24 40.67 -49.18
CA ARG A 35 -35.10 41.56 -50.32
C ARG A 35 -33.76 41.47 -51.06
N ASN A 36 -32.74 40.87 -50.42
CA ASN A 36 -31.39 40.80 -51.01
C ASN A 36 -30.78 39.42 -50.85
N ILE A 37 -31.07 38.50 -51.76
CA ILE A 37 -30.56 37.15 -51.82
C ILE A 37 -29.02 37.16 -51.88
N HIS A 38 -28.42 38.14 -52.55
CA HIS A 38 -26.95 38.25 -52.63
C HIS A 38 -26.34 38.54 -51.28
N ALA A 39 -26.90 39.41 -50.45
CA ALA A 39 -26.39 39.65 -49.09
C ALA A 39 -26.53 38.42 -48.19
N LEU A 40 -27.61 37.67 -48.31
CA LEU A 40 -27.83 36.42 -47.57
C LEU A 40 -26.77 35.36 -47.95
N THR A 41 -26.57 35.15 -49.25
CA THR A 41 -25.61 34.11 -49.71
C THR A 41 -24.18 34.46 -49.36
N VAL A 42 -23.76 35.73 -49.53
CA VAL A 42 -22.43 36.21 -49.16
C VAL A 42 -22.20 36.05 -47.64
N THR A 43 -23.14 36.52 -46.82
CA THR A 43 -23.01 36.39 -45.36
C THR A 43 -22.97 34.93 -44.92
N ALA A 44 -23.76 34.05 -45.53
CA ALA A 44 -23.77 32.63 -45.22
C ALA A 44 -22.42 31.96 -45.55
N LEU A 45 -21.85 32.25 -46.73
CA LEU A 45 -20.55 31.69 -47.15
C LEU A 45 -19.40 32.23 -46.30
N LEU A 46 -19.39 33.53 -46.01
CA LEU A 46 -18.38 34.13 -45.14
C LEU A 46 -18.44 33.58 -43.70
N SER A 47 -19.66 33.46 -43.15
CA SER A 47 -19.84 32.88 -41.82
C SER A 47 -19.39 31.41 -41.75
N LEU A 48 -19.69 30.63 -42.78
CA LEU A 48 -19.27 29.24 -42.89
C LEU A 48 -17.74 29.11 -42.99
N ALA A 49 -17.11 29.90 -43.86
CA ALA A 49 -15.67 29.92 -44.04
C ALA A 49 -14.94 30.35 -42.75
N ALA A 50 -15.38 31.46 -42.13
CA ALA A 50 -14.81 31.93 -40.88
C ALA A 50 -14.98 30.91 -39.76
N TYR A 51 -16.16 30.27 -39.62
CA TYR A 51 -16.39 29.23 -38.62
C TYR A 51 -15.41 28.06 -38.77
N TYR A 52 -15.18 27.57 -39.98
CA TYR A 52 -14.23 26.48 -40.20
C TYR A 52 -12.77 26.86 -39.96
N VAL A 53 -12.37 28.07 -40.34
CA VAL A 53 -11.02 28.58 -40.05
C VAL A 53 -10.79 28.61 -38.54
N PHE A 54 -11.69 29.20 -37.75
CA PHE A 54 -11.53 29.26 -36.30
C PHE A 54 -11.72 27.89 -35.62
N SER A 55 -12.58 27.02 -36.13
CA SER A 55 -12.74 25.65 -35.67
C SER A 55 -11.45 24.83 -35.84
N TYR A 56 -10.71 25.04 -36.92
CA TYR A 56 -9.42 24.42 -37.17
C TYR A 56 -8.36 24.95 -36.20
N PHE A 57 -8.19 26.26 -36.06
CA PHE A 57 -7.20 26.86 -35.15
C PHE A 57 -7.46 26.55 -33.68
N LEU A 58 -8.70 26.40 -33.26
CA LEU A 58 -9.09 26.06 -31.89
C LEU A 58 -9.22 24.55 -31.66
N ASN A 59 -8.88 23.72 -32.65
CA ASN A 59 -8.93 22.25 -32.60
C ASN A 59 -10.31 21.69 -32.21
N LEU A 60 -11.39 22.31 -32.67
CA LEU A 60 -12.76 22.00 -32.24
C LEU A 60 -13.19 20.57 -32.63
N TYR A 61 -12.70 20.02 -33.73
CA TYR A 61 -13.02 18.68 -34.23
C TYR A 61 -12.13 17.57 -33.70
N TRP A 62 -10.99 17.89 -33.07
CA TRP A 62 -10.06 16.93 -32.48
C TRP A 62 -10.24 16.76 -30.96
N ARG A 63 -11.25 17.44 -30.38
CA ARG A 63 -11.60 17.32 -28.95
C ARG A 63 -12.59 16.20 -28.72
N ASP A 64 -12.43 15.51 -27.58
CA ASP A 64 -13.36 14.48 -27.12
C ASP A 64 -14.57 15.12 -26.41
N TRP A 65 -15.63 15.37 -27.17
CA TRP A 65 -16.87 15.98 -26.67
C TRP A 65 -17.66 15.08 -25.71
N GLU A 66 -17.31 13.81 -25.66
CA GLU A 66 -17.89 12.84 -24.73
C GLU A 66 -17.54 13.15 -23.26
N TYR A 67 -16.46 13.91 -23.02
CA TYR A 67 -15.98 14.33 -21.70
C TYR A 67 -15.93 15.86 -21.55
N ALA A 68 -16.75 16.58 -22.32
CA ALA A 68 -16.70 18.03 -22.36
C ALA A 68 -16.89 18.67 -20.98
N SER A 69 -15.98 19.54 -20.59
CA SER A 69 -16.01 20.36 -19.39
C SER A 69 -16.42 21.80 -19.69
N VAL A 70 -16.47 22.63 -18.67
CA VAL A 70 -16.73 24.09 -18.84
C VAL A 70 -15.72 24.74 -19.80
N TYR A 71 -14.50 24.20 -19.86
CA TYR A 71 -13.42 24.72 -20.71
C TYR A 71 -13.72 24.54 -22.21
N GLU A 72 -14.34 23.42 -22.58
CA GLU A 72 -14.76 23.14 -23.97
C GLU A 72 -15.92 24.06 -24.39
N VAL A 73 -16.85 24.32 -23.49
CA VAL A 73 -17.96 25.29 -23.77
C VAL A 73 -17.39 26.68 -24.03
N ILE A 74 -16.44 27.15 -23.23
CA ILE A 74 -15.75 28.43 -23.46
C ILE A 74 -15.06 28.45 -24.83
N THR A 75 -14.50 27.32 -25.27
CA THR A 75 -13.87 27.22 -26.59
C THR A 75 -14.89 27.38 -27.74
N VAL A 76 -16.08 26.78 -27.60
CA VAL A 76 -17.18 27.00 -28.58
C VAL A 76 -17.55 28.48 -28.65
N VAL A 77 -17.74 29.14 -27.49
CA VAL A 77 -18.06 30.56 -27.44
C VAL A 77 -16.97 31.40 -28.11
N LYS A 78 -15.69 31.15 -27.85
CA LYS A 78 -14.56 31.83 -28.51
C LYS A 78 -14.56 31.63 -30.02
N CYS A 79 -14.77 30.39 -30.48
CA CYS A 79 -14.82 30.05 -31.90
C CYS A 79 -15.94 30.79 -32.62
N VAL A 80 -17.15 30.70 -32.08
CA VAL A 80 -18.33 31.36 -32.66
C VAL A 80 -18.18 32.88 -32.63
N SER A 81 -17.70 33.47 -31.55
CA SER A 81 -17.49 34.91 -31.43
C SER A 81 -16.50 35.42 -32.48
N ALA A 82 -15.35 34.76 -32.63
CA ALA A 82 -14.35 35.12 -33.63
C ALA A 82 -14.88 34.96 -35.06
N ALA A 83 -15.62 33.87 -35.33
CA ALA A 83 -16.22 33.64 -36.65
C ALA A 83 -17.26 34.72 -37.02
N VAL A 84 -18.16 35.07 -36.10
CA VAL A 84 -19.19 36.07 -36.32
C VAL A 84 -18.57 37.47 -36.51
N ILE A 85 -17.60 37.86 -35.71
CA ILE A 85 -16.92 39.16 -35.84
C ILE A 85 -16.22 39.25 -37.19
N VAL A 86 -15.40 38.26 -37.56
CA VAL A 86 -14.63 38.30 -38.81
C VAL A 86 -15.53 38.24 -40.03
N SER A 87 -16.56 37.38 -40.03
CA SER A 87 -17.51 37.31 -41.16
C SER A 87 -18.32 38.60 -41.34
N THR A 88 -18.70 39.25 -40.23
CA THR A 88 -19.41 40.52 -40.26
C THR A 88 -18.52 41.64 -40.82
N ILE A 89 -17.30 41.78 -40.32
CA ILE A 89 -16.32 42.78 -40.82
C ILE A 89 -16.04 42.55 -42.32
N ALA A 90 -15.78 41.33 -42.73
CA ALA A 90 -15.52 40.99 -44.12
C ALA A 90 -16.74 41.29 -45.02
N GLY A 91 -17.94 41.02 -44.56
CA GLY A 91 -19.19 41.34 -45.26
C GLY A 91 -19.38 42.84 -45.47
N ILE A 92 -19.09 43.65 -44.46
CA ILE A 92 -19.21 45.11 -44.55
C ILE A 92 -18.13 45.72 -45.48
N VAL A 93 -16.85 45.31 -45.28
CA VAL A 93 -15.71 45.94 -45.97
C VAL A 93 -15.64 45.54 -47.44
N TRP A 94 -15.77 44.28 -47.77
CA TRP A 94 -15.55 43.76 -49.13
C TRP A 94 -16.82 43.66 -49.97
N PHE A 95 -17.96 43.35 -49.33
CA PHE A 95 -19.21 43.09 -50.03
C PHE A 95 -20.28 44.13 -49.78
N LYS A 96 -19.97 45.17 -48.96
CA LYS A 96 -20.91 46.30 -48.63
C LYS A 96 -22.30 45.83 -48.17
N THR A 97 -22.29 44.67 -47.44
CA THR A 97 -23.55 44.16 -46.90
C THR A 97 -23.98 45.02 -45.71
N LEU A 98 -25.23 45.51 -45.76
CA LEU A 98 -25.85 46.26 -44.67
C LEU A 98 -26.31 45.25 -43.62
N VAL A 99 -25.50 45.05 -42.57
CA VAL A 99 -25.79 44.13 -41.45
C VAL A 99 -26.09 44.97 -40.22
N THR A 100 -27.30 44.82 -39.66
CA THR A 100 -27.67 45.49 -38.41
C THR A 100 -27.04 44.80 -37.20
N TRP A 101 -26.82 45.55 -36.11
CA TRP A 101 -26.28 44.98 -34.87
C TRP A 101 -27.21 43.90 -34.30
N GLN A 102 -28.55 44.03 -34.46
CA GLN A 102 -29.53 43.03 -34.05
C GLN A 102 -29.27 41.68 -34.77
N PHE A 103 -28.97 41.70 -36.07
CA PHE A 103 -28.62 40.51 -36.82
C PHE A 103 -27.39 39.80 -36.24
N VAL A 104 -26.36 40.56 -35.93
CA VAL A 104 -25.11 40.02 -35.37
C VAL A 104 -25.35 39.33 -34.03
N VAL A 105 -26.13 39.94 -33.14
CA VAL A 105 -26.47 39.39 -31.83
C VAL A 105 -27.32 38.13 -31.97
N VAL A 106 -28.35 38.15 -32.82
CA VAL A 106 -29.23 36.99 -33.05
C VAL A 106 -28.43 35.83 -33.65
N LEU A 107 -27.58 36.09 -34.64
CA LEU A 107 -26.73 35.09 -35.25
C LEU A 107 -25.78 34.48 -34.24
N TRP A 108 -25.12 35.31 -33.42
CA TRP A 108 -24.20 34.84 -32.37
C TRP A 108 -24.92 33.94 -31.35
N LEU A 109 -26.08 34.36 -30.85
CA LEU A 109 -26.88 33.56 -29.90
C LEU A 109 -27.30 32.21 -30.49
N LEU A 110 -27.84 32.23 -31.72
CA LEU A 110 -28.27 30.99 -32.40
C LEU A 110 -27.10 30.02 -32.59
N LEU A 111 -25.94 30.52 -33.04
CA LEU A 111 -24.76 29.68 -33.23
C LEU A 111 -24.22 29.11 -31.92
N VAL A 112 -24.10 29.92 -30.86
CA VAL A 112 -23.63 29.44 -29.55
C VAL A 112 -24.57 28.37 -29.00
N CYS A 113 -25.90 28.63 -29.06
CA CYS A 113 -26.89 27.67 -28.57
C CYS A 113 -26.96 26.40 -29.41
N ALA A 114 -26.93 26.48 -30.73
CA ALA A 114 -27.08 25.31 -31.58
C ALA A 114 -25.79 24.47 -31.63
N VAL A 115 -24.63 25.10 -31.83
CA VAL A 115 -23.33 24.39 -31.82
C VAL A 115 -23.02 23.85 -30.46
N GLY A 116 -23.22 24.61 -29.38
CA GLY A 116 -23.04 24.18 -28.01
C GLY A 116 -24.03 23.08 -27.59
N GLY A 117 -25.30 23.24 -28.00
CA GLY A 117 -26.35 22.25 -27.71
C GLY A 117 -26.09 20.89 -28.32
N VAL A 118 -25.63 20.83 -29.58
CA VAL A 118 -25.23 19.55 -30.21
C VAL A 118 -24.09 18.89 -29.46
N ARG A 119 -23.09 19.65 -29.05
CA ARG A 119 -21.96 19.08 -28.30
C ARG A 119 -22.38 18.59 -26.90
N LEU A 120 -23.23 19.37 -26.24
CA LEU A 120 -23.77 18.98 -24.91
C LEU A 120 -24.71 17.77 -25.03
N SER A 121 -25.52 17.66 -26.08
CA SER A 121 -26.40 16.51 -26.30
C SER A 121 -25.61 15.19 -26.48
N MET A 122 -24.42 15.25 -27.10
CA MET A 122 -23.56 14.07 -27.22
C MET A 122 -23.08 13.54 -25.85
N ARG A 123 -22.79 14.47 -24.94
CA ARG A 123 -22.43 14.11 -23.55
C ARG A 123 -23.64 13.52 -22.81
N ILE A 124 -24.80 14.20 -22.88
CA ILE A 124 -26.04 13.75 -22.21
C ILE A 124 -26.47 12.39 -22.75
N PHE A 125 -26.39 12.15 -24.06
CA PHE A 125 -26.72 10.86 -24.66
C PHE A 125 -25.83 9.73 -24.15
N ARG A 126 -24.54 10.00 -23.99
CA ARG A 126 -23.63 9.02 -23.43
C ARG A 126 -23.93 8.74 -21.96
N GLU A 127 -24.05 9.77 -21.12
CA GLU A 127 -24.37 9.63 -19.69
C GLU A 127 -25.67 8.85 -19.46
N TYR A 128 -26.71 9.11 -20.27
CA TYR A 128 -28.02 8.50 -20.05
C TYR A 128 -28.21 7.15 -20.75
N PHE A 129 -27.63 6.91 -21.92
CA PHE A 129 -27.92 5.71 -22.73
C PHE A 129 -26.79 4.70 -22.79
N VAL A 130 -25.55 5.12 -22.72
CA VAL A 130 -24.41 4.19 -22.80
C VAL A 130 -24.00 3.69 -21.43
N ASP A 131 -23.93 4.59 -20.47
CA ASP A 131 -23.48 4.27 -19.11
C ASP A 131 -24.58 3.57 -18.28
N SER A 132 -25.87 3.80 -18.56
CA SER A 132 -26.98 3.10 -17.89
C SER A 132 -27.02 1.59 -18.21
N VAL A 133 -26.72 1.19 -19.43
CA VAL A 133 -26.68 -0.24 -19.84
C VAL A 133 -25.52 -0.98 -19.18
N VAL A 134 -24.41 -0.30 -18.90
CA VAL A 134 -23.26 -0.90 -18.19
C VAL A 134 -23.52 -0.99 -16.69
N MET A 135 -24.37 -0.12 -16.13
CA MET A 135 -24.74 -0.09 -14.72
C MET A 135 -25.80 -1.13 -14.33
N GLU A 136 -26.51 -1.73 -15.28
CA GLU A 136 -27.57 -2.73 -15.00
C GLU A 136 -27.05 -3.98 -14.27
N ASN A 137 -25.74 -4.28 -14.38
CA ASN A 137 -25.05 -5.37 -13.68
C ASN A 137 -24.04 -4.87 -12.60
N ALA A 138 -24.11 -3.60 -12.19
CA ALA A 138 -23.23 -3.05 -11.19
C ALA A 138 -23.73 -3.39 -9.78
N LYS A 139 -22.81 -3.73 -8.87
CA LYS A 139 -23.11 -4.02 -7.46
C LYS A 139 -23.55 -2.74 -6.73
N PRO A 140 -24.76 -2.65 -6.16
CA PRO A 140 -25.16 -1.54 -5.30
C PRO A 140 -24.18 -1.42 -4.14
N THR A 141 -23.55 -0.24 -3.99
CA THR A 141 -22.41 -0.04 -3.10
C THR A 141 -22.67 1.10 -2.12
N LEU A 142 -22.51 0.83 -0.82
CA LEU A 142 -22.48 1.84 0.24
C LEU A 142 -21.06 2.33 0.46
N ILE A 143 -20.87 3.64 0.56
CA ILE A 143 -19.58 4.26 0.86
C ILE A 143 -19.60 4.75 2.31
N VAL A 144 -18.70 4.23 3.12
CA VAL A 144 -18.52 4.66 4.51
C VAL A 144 -17.40 5.69 4.57
N GLY A 145 -17.76 6.94 4.88
CA GLY A 145 -16.88 8.09 4.87
C GLY A 145 -17.11 9.00 3.65
N ALA A 146 -17.66 10.19 3.88
CA ALA A 146 -17.91 11.25 2.89
C ALA A 146 -16.81 12.34 2.93
N GLY A 147 -15.57 11.93 3.22
CA GLY A 147 -14.36 12.77 3.15
C GLY A 147 -13.77 12.80 1.74
N ALA A 148 -12.55 13.34 1.61
CA ALA A 148 -11.85 13.45 0.32
C ALA A 148 -11.70 12.10 -0.39
N ALA A 149 -11.35 11.05 0.34
CA ALA A 149 -11.16 9.70 -0.19
C ALA A 149 -12.46 9.08 -0.73
N GLY A 150 -13.56 9.16 0.04
CA GLY A 150 -14.86 8.66 -0.39
C GLY A 150 -15.44 9.46 -1.56
N THR A 151 -15.28 10.77 -1.55
CA THR A 151 -15.69 11.66 -2.65
C THR A 151 -14.95 11.31 -3.95
N LEU A 152 -13.62 11.12 -3.86
CA LEU A 152 -12.80 10.74 -5.02
C LEU A 152 -13.19 9.36 -5.55
N LEU A 153 -13.44 8.39 -4.65
CA LEU A 153 -13.87 7.05 -5.02
C LEU A 153 -15.20 7.07 -5.77
N VAL A 154 -16.21 7.79 -5.26
CA VAL A 154 -17.54 7.92 -5.92
C VAL A 154 -17.40 8.57 -7.28
N ARG A 155 -16.62 9.65 -7.39
CA ARG A 155 -16.32 10.27 -8.68
C ARG A 155 -15.74 9.26 -9.68
N GLN A 156 -14.82 8.40 -9.26
CA GLN A 156 -14.25 7.38 -10.13
C GLN A 156 -15.23 6.27 -10.50
N MET A 157 -16.06 5.82 -9.56
CA MET A 157 -17.12 4.84 -9.84
C MET A 157 -18.06 5.35 -10.93
N LEU A 158 -18.45 6.63 -10.85
CA LEU A 158 -19.34 7.26 -11.84
C LEU A 158 -18.65 7.50 -13.20
N MET A 159 -17.35 7.84 -13.20
CA MET A 159 -16.58 8.07 -14.44
C MET A 159 -16.15 6.77 -15.14
N HIS A 160 -16.08 5.66 -14.41
CA HIS A 160 -15.61 4.38 -14.92
C HIS A 160 -16.60 3.24 -14.65
N PRO A 161 -17.71 3.14 -15.42
CA PRO A 161 -18.74 2.11 -15.24
C PRO A 161 -18.22 0.67 -15.30
N LYS A 162 -17.05 0.46 -15.93
CA LYS A 162 -16.33 -0.84 -15.95
C LYS A 162 -15.97 -1.35 -14.55
N MET A 163 -15.99 -0.49 -13.52
CA MET A 163 -15.80 -0.89 -12.12
C MET A 163 -16.92 -1.81 -11.61
N ARG A 164 -18.07 -1.84 -12.28
CA ARG A 164 -19.26 -2.61 -11.87
C ARG A 164 -19.68 -2.35 -10.42
N MET A 165 -19.47 -1.15 -9.92
CA MET A 165 -19.90 -0.68 -8.61
C MET A 165 -20.76 0.55 -8.78
N MET A 166 -21.99 0.52 -8.23
CA MET A 166 -22.93 1.62 -8.29
C MET A 166 -23.02 2.27 -6.90
N PRO A 167 -22.50 3.48 -6.71
CA PRO A 167 -22.60 4.16 -5.41
C PRO A 167 -24.05 4.56 -5.18
N VAL A 168 -24.69 4.02 -4.14
CA VAL A 168 -26.11 4.23 -3.82
C VAL A 168 -26.28 5.23 -2.71
N ALA A 169 -25.41 5.20 -1.70
CA ALA A 169 -25.48 6.07 -0.54
C ALA A 169 -24.09 6.26 0.09
N PHE A 170 -23.96 7.34 0.85
CA PHE A 170 -22.91 7.54 1.84
C PHE A 170 -23.44 7.39 3.26
N VAL A 171 -22.53 7.03 4.18
CA VAL A 171 -22.69 7.26 5.63
C VAL A 171 -21.44 7.97 6.15
N ASP A 172 -21.62 8.93 7.06
CA ASP A 172 -20.51 9.68 7.69
C ASP A 172 -20.98 10.13 9.09
N ASP A 173 -20.10 10.03 10.10
CA ASP A 173 -20.43 10.40 11.48
C ASP A 173 -20.39 11.92 11.72
N ASP A 174 -19.90 12.70 10.77
CA ASP A 174 -19.82 14.15 10.85
C ASP A 174 -21.21 14.80 10.66
N PRO A 175 -21.77 15.47 11.70
CA PRO A 175 -23.10 16.09 11.62
C PRO A 175 -23.22 17.15 10.53
N GLU A 176 -22.13 17.83 10.20
CA GLU A 176 -22.15 18.89 9.17
C GLU A 176 -22.33 18.34 7.75
N LYS A 177 -22.04 17.08 7.54
CA LYS A 177 -22.17 16.41 6.24
C LYS A 177 -23.53 15.74 6.06
N GLN A 178 -24.26 15.50 7.13
CA GLN A 178 -25.56 14.82 7.07
C GLN A 178 -26.52 15.48 6.10
N ARG A 179 -27.27 14.67 5.34
CA ARG A 179 -28.26 15.10 4.33
C ARG A 179 -27.69 15.85 3.12
N LYS A 180 -26.38 16.01 3.03
CA LYS A 180 -25.72 16.57 1.84
C LYS A 180 -25.70 15.55 0.70
N ASP A 181 -25.51 16.04 -0.49
CA ASP A 181 -25.37 15.28 -1.74
C ASP A 181 -23.97 15.48 -2.31
N ILE A 182 -23.33 14.40 -2.72
CA ILE A 182 -22.00 14.41 -3.34
C ILE A 182 -22.09 13.64 -4.66
N TYR A 183 -21.98 14.34 -5.78
CA TYR A 183 -22.15 13.78 -7.13
C TYR A 183 -23.48 13.03 -7.34
N GLY A 184 -24.59 13.49 -6.76
CA GLY A 184 -25.90 12.84 -6.86
C GLY A 184 -26.11 11.69 -5.86
N VAL A 185 -25.12 11.39 -5.00
CA VAL A 185 -25.21 10.35 -3.97
C VAL A 185 -25.39 10.97 -2.60
N ARG A 186 -26.50 10.64 -1.91
CA ARG A 186 -26.88 11.23 -0.62
C ARG A 186 -26.15 10.60 0.55
N ILE A 187 -25.88 11.40 1.58
CA ILE A 187 -25.46 10.94 2.90
C ILE A 187 -26.70 10.64 3.72
N LEU A 188 -26.98 9.35 3.96
CA LEU A 188 -28.26 8.90 4.53
C LEU A 188 -28.23 8.70 6.05
N GLY A 189 -27.05 8.70 6.68
CA GLY A 189 -26.92 8.49 8.11
C GLY A 189 -25.48 8.38 8.58
N THR A 190 -25.32 7.82 9.77
CA THR A 190 -24.05 7.58 10.46
C THR A 190 -23.58 6.14 10.26
N THR A 191 -22.38 5.81 10.75
CA THR A 191 -21.86 4.43 10.74
C THR A 191 -22.77 3.44 11.49
N LYS A 192 -23.60 3.90 12.42
CA LYS A 192 -24.59 3.07 13.16
C LYS A 192 -25.79 2.68 12.31
N ASP A 193 -26.06 3.42 11.24
CA ASP A 193 -27.21 3.20 10.37
C ASP A 193 -26.90 2.24 9.20
N ILE A 194 -25.67 1.75 9.08
CA ILE A 194 -25.20 0.88 7.98
C ILE A 194 -26.14 -0.31 7.77
N GLU A 195 -26.48 -1.04 8.82
CA GLU A 195 -27.31 -2.24 8.73
C GLU A 195 -28.69 -1.93 8.14
N LYS A 196 -29.33 -0.88 8.63
CA LYS A 196 -30.64 -0.41 8.15
C LYS A 196 -30.58 0.02 6.68
N ILE A 197 -29.56 0.79 6.30
CA ILE A 197 -29.40 1.33 4.93
C ILE A 197 -29.13 0.18 3.95
N VAL A 198 -28.25 -0.76 4.32
CA VAL A 198 -27.93 -1.92 3.49
C VAL A 198 -29.17 -2.76 3.20
N GLN A 199 -30.00 -3.04 4.21
CA GLN A 199 -31.24 -3.81 4.04
C GLN A 199 -32.28 -3.06 3.21
N GLN A 200 -32.47 -1.76 3.46
CA GLN A 200 -33.50 -0.96 2.76
C GLN A 200 -33.18 -0.75 1.28
N MET A 201 -31.91 -0.63 0.92
CA MET A 201 -31.49 -0.30 -0.44
C MET A 201 -30.92 -1.50 -1.22
N GLY A 202 -30.96 -2.72 -0.67
CA GLY A 202 -30.47 -3.92 -1.32
C GLY A 202 -28.97 -3.85 -1.65
N ILE A 203 -28.17 -3.22 -0.78
CA ILE A 203 -26.74 -3.02 -0.98
C ILE A 203 -26.00 -4.35 -0.84
N THR A 204 -25.18 -4.67 -1.82
CA THR A 204 -24.41 -5.93 -1.85
C THR A 204 -22.93 -5.72 -1.53
N LYS A 205 -22.46 -4.47 -1.54
CA LYS A 205 -21.05 -4.13 -1.27
C LYS A 205 -20.95 -2.88 -0.37
N VAL A 206 -20.08 -2.94 0.63
CA VAL A 206 -19.74 -1.81 1.51
C VAL A 206 -18.26 -1.48 1.34
N VAL A 207 -17.95 -0.22 1.04
CA VAL A 207 -16.57 0.27 0.92
C VAL A 207 -16.27 1.23 2.06
N ILE A 208 -15.32 0.87 2.91
CA ILE A 208 -14.82 1.76 3.97
C ILE A 208 -13.75 2.67 3.37
N ALA A 209 -14.13 3.93 3.11
CA ALA A 209 -13.30 4.94 2.45
C ALA A 209 -12.79 5.99 3.45
N MET A 210 -12.28 5.54 4.59
CA MET A 210 -11.75 6.36 5.67
C MET A 210 -10.32 5.92 6.04
N PRO A 211 -9.32 6.19 5.21
CA PRO A 211 -7.94 5.70 5.40
C PRO A 211 -7.28 6.23 6.69
N SER A 212 -7.72 7.37 7.21
CA SER A 212 -7.20 7.95 8.46
C SER A 212 -7.99 7.53 9.71
N LEU A 213 -8.89 6.55 9.59
CA LEU A 213 -9.70 6.12 10.72
C LEU A 213 -8.85 5.33 11.73
N PRO A 214 -8.89 5.67 13.04
CA PRO A 214 -8.24 4.86 14.05
C PRO A 214 -8.76 3.41 14.01
N ASN A 215 -7.86 2.45 14.11
CA ASN A 215 -8.17 1.03 13.94
C ASN A 215 -9.29 0.52 14.87
N LYS A 216 -9.43 1.09 16.08
CA LYS A 216 -10.55 0.76 16.98
C LYS A 216 -11.91 1.08 16.34
N LYS A 217 -12.03 2.26 15.74
CA LYS A 217 -13.26 2.66 15.02
C LYS A 217 -13.44 1.86 13.72
N LEU A 218 -12.34 1.51 13.04
CA LEU A 218 -12.40 0.64 11.87
C LEU A 218 -13.03 -0.71 12.21
N ASN A 219 -12.63 -1.32 13.33
CA ASN A 219 -13.20 -2.56 13.83
C ASN A 219 -14.71 -2.43 14.10
N GLU A 220 -15.13 -1.35 14.77
CA GLU A 220 -16.54 -1.08 15.06
C GLU A 220 -17.37 -0.97 13.77
N VAL A 221 -16.88 -0.21 12.78
CA VAL A 221 -17.53 -0.02 11.48
C VAL A 221 -17.57 -1.33 10.69
N TYR A 222 -16.45 -2.08 10.68
CA TYR A 222 -16.37 -3.36 10.01
C TYR A 222 -17.34 -4.39 10.60
N ASP A 223 -17.45 -4.47 11.92
CA ASP A 223 -18.38 -5.38 12.60
C ASP A 223 -19.85 -5.08 12.27
N VAL A 224 -20.22 -3.79 12.16
CA VAL A 224 -21.57 -3.38 11.75
C VAL A 224 -21.81 -3.72 10.28
N ALA A 225 -20.86 -3.38 9.39
CA ALA A 225 -20.99 -3.63 7.96
C ALA A 225 -21.11 -5.13 7.65
N ARG A 226 -20.34 -5.97 8.35
CA ARG A 226 -20.34 -7.41 8.16
C ARG A 226 -21.65 -8.09 8.56
N LYS A 227 -22.32 -7.65 9.62
CA LYS A 227 -23.62 -8.19 10.05
C LYS A 227 -24.68 -8.12 8.96
N THR A 228 -24.50 -7.23 8.00
CA THR A 228 -25.41 -7.07 6.86
C THR A 228 -25.31 -8.18 5.80
N GLY A 229 -24.24 -8.99 5.82
CA GLY A 229 -23.94 -9.99 4.77
C GLY A 229 -23.39 -9.41 3.47
N ALA A 230 -23.22 -8.08 3.35
CA ALA A 230 -22.62 -7.44 2.18
C ALA A 230 -21.10 -7.66 2.13
N GLU A 231 -20.55 -7.72 0.91
CA GLU A 231 -19.09 -7.77 0.68
C GLU A 231 -18.44 -6.50 1.23
N CYS A 232 -17.55 -6.60 2.22
CA CYS A 232 -16.89 -5.45 2.83
C CYS A 232 -15.44 -5.33 2.34
N VAL A 233 -15.09 -4.16 1.79
CA VAL A 233 -13.74 -3.83 1.32
C VAL A 233 -13.28 -2.49 1.91
N ILE A 234 -11.97 -2.31 2.01
CA ILE A 234 -11.35 -1.09 2.53
C ILE A 234 -10.53 -0.39 1.44
N LEU A 235 -10.52 0.93 1.49
CA LEU A 235 -9.59 1.75 0.74
C LEU A 235 -8.31 1.93 1.59
N PRO A 236 -7.13 1.44 1.14
CA PRO A 236 -5.87 1.60 1.88
C PRO A 236 -5.40 3.05 1.93
N ASN A 237 -4.37 3.34 2.76
CA ASN A 237 -3.87 4.68 3.03
C ASN A 237 -3.45 5.46 1.78
N ILE A 238 -3.63 6.79 1.84
CA ILE A 238 -3.59 7.76 0.74
C ILE A 238 -2.17 8.03 0.21
N ASP A 239 -1.09 7.60 0.83
CA ASP A 239 0.28 7.87 0.35
C ASP A 239 0.54 7.33 -1.07
N GLU A 240 -0.25 6.34 -1.52
CA GLU A 240 -0.27 5.84 -2.90
C GLU A 240 -1.27 6.59 -3.82
N VAL A 241 -2.14 7.43 -3.27
CA VAL A 241 -3.25 8.12 -3.98
C VAL A 241 -2.84 9.50 -4.49
N MET A 242 -1.71 10.04 -4.10
CA MET A 242 -1.25 11.39 -4.52
C MET A 242 -0.98 11.52 -6.03
N SER A 243 -1.02 10.44 -6.80
CA SER A 243 -0.97 10.48 -8.27
C SER A 243 -2.32 10.83 -8.95
N GLY A 244 -3.39 11.04 -8.19
CA GLY A 244 -4.70 11.46 -8.71
C GLY A 244 -5.52 10.37 -9.42
N ILE A 245 -5.04 9.15 -9.48
CA ILE A 245 -5.71 8.02 -10.14
C ILE A 245 -5.88 6.89 -9.13
N LEU A 246 -7.07 6.78 -8.54
CA LEU A 246 -7.48 5.60 -7.76
C LEU A 246 -7.77 4.45 -8.73
N HIS A 247 -6.96 3.41 -8.74
CA HIS A 247 -7.30 2.19 -9.45
C HIS A 247 -8.20 1.30 -8.59
N VAL A 248 -9.22 0.67 -9.18
CA VAL A 248 -10.10 -0.34 -8.53
C VAL A 248 -9.29 -1.47 -7.88
N GLN A 249 -8.10 -1.74 -8.42
CA GLN A 249 -7.16 -2.73 -7.90
C GLN A 249 -6.61 -2.38 -6.51
N GLN A 250 -6.82 -1.16 -6.02
CA GLN A 250 -6.43 -0.74 -4.67
C GLN A 250 -7.49 -1.08 -3.60
N LEU A 251 -8.74 -1.36 -4.00
CA LEU A 251 -9.73 -1.88 -3.06
C LEU A 251 -9.37 -3.32 -2.69
N ARG A 252 -9.15 -3.57 -1.42
CA ARG A 252 -8.84 -4.90 -0.91
C ARG A 252 -9.77 -5.33 0.22
N ASN A 253 -9.87 -6.61 0.44
CA ASN A 253 -10.57 -7.12 1.62
C ASN A 253 -9.89 -6.63 2.90
N VAL A 254 -10.68 -6.47 3.95
CA VAL A 254 -10.13 -6.17 5.29
C VAL A 254 -9.25 -7.34 5.73
N GLU A 255 -8.01 -7.06 6.07
CA GLU A 255 -7.06 -8.04 6.56
C GLU A 255 -6.92 -7.95 8.09
N ILE A 256 -6.35 -8.99 8.69
CA ILE A 256 -6.17 -9.06 10.15
C ILE A 256 -5.25 -7.94 10.65
N GLU A 257 -4.33 -7.49 9.80
CA GLU A 257 -3.42 -6.39 10.03
C GLU A 257 -4.17 -5.07 10.29
N ASP A 258 -5.24 -4.84 9.56
CA ASP A 258 -6.09 -3.63 9.69
C ASP A 258 -6.82 -3.60 11.05
N LEU A 259 -7.10 -4.79 11.62
CA LEU A 259 -7.85 -4.93 12.87
C LEU A 259 -6.97 -4.87 14.14
N LEU A 260 -5.65 -4.89 14.02
CA LEU A 260 -4.74 -4.97 15.18
C LEU A 260 -4.38 -3.63 15.82
N GLY A 261 -4.87 -2.55 15.28
CA GLY A 261 -4.86 -1.27 15.99
C GLY A 261 -3.48 -0.61 16.17
N ARG A 262 -2.54 -0.84 15.26
CA ARG A 262 -1.21 -0.19 15.34
C ARG A 262 -1.14 1.05 14.47
N ASP A 263 -0.70 2.16 15.08
CA ASP A 263 -0.48 3.41 14.35
C ASP A 263 0.80 3.32 13.51
N PRO A 264 0.82 3.91 12.30
CA PRO A 264 2.01 4.04 11.48
C PRO A 264 3.18 4.68 12.24
N VAL A 265 4.39 4.32 11.88
CA VAL A 265 5.61 4.88 12.48
C VAL A 265 6.18 5.95 11.56
N GLU A 266 6.39 7.14 12.08
CA GLU A 266 7.16 8.17 11.38
C GLU A 266 8.66 7.89 11.55
N LEU A 267 9.35 7.67 10.43
CA LEU A 267 10.78 7.37 10.38
C LEU A 267 11.61 8.65 10.18
N ASP A 268 12.83 8.66 10.72
CA ASP A 268 13.81 9.69 10.35
C ASP A 268 14.43 9.37 8.99
N GLN A 269 13.74 9.80 7.93
CA GLN A 269 14.16 9.59 6.54
C GLN A 269 15.60 10.08 6.28
N THR A 270 16.01 11.19 6.92
CA THR A 270 17.33 11.80 6.71
C THR A 270 18.45 10.91 7.24
N LEU A 271 18.29 10.33 8.43
CA LEU A 271 19.28 9.41 9.00
C LEU A 271 19.37 8.11 8.21
N ILE A 272 18.24 7.55 7.82
CA ILE A 272 18.18 6.32 7.04
C ILE A 272 18.82 6.55 5.65
N GLU A 273 18.48 7.64 4.97
CA GLU A 273 19.03 7.97 3.66
C GLU A 273 20.56 8.12 3.72
N LYS A 274 21.09 8.79 4.74
CA LYS A 274 22.54 8.92 4.97
C LYS A 274 23.24 7.58 5.12
N GLN A 275 22.58 6.59 5.74
CA GLN A 275 23.12 5.26 5.93
C GLN A 275 23.05 4.37 4.68
N LEU A 276 21.98 4.49 3.88
CA LEU A 276 21.68 3.53 2.82
C LEU A 276 21.94 4.04 1.41
N ARG A 277 21.73 5.33 1.13
CA ARG A 277 21.86 5.87 -0.21
C ARG A 277 23.28 5.78 -0.73
N GLY A 278 23.43 5.19 -1.93
CA GLY A 278 24.73 5.01 -2.57
C GLY A 278 25.69 4.04 -1.85
N LYS A 279 25.21 3.25 -0.87
CA LYS A 279 25.98 2.25 -0.12
C LYS A 279 25.78 0.86 -0.69
N ARG A 280 26.70 -0.05 -0.37
CA ARG A 280 26.54 -1.49 -0.61
C ARG A 280 25.91 -2.11 0.61
N ILE A 281 24.75 -2.74 0.43
CA ILE A 281 23.97 -3.33 1.51
C ILE A 281 23.89 -4.84 1.30
N LEU A 282 24.21 -5.60 2.31
CA LEU A 282 24.05 -7.05 2.30
C LEU A 282 22.96 -7.47 3.29
N VAL A 283 22.03 -8.29 2.82
CA VAL A 283 20.97 -8.88 3.65
C VAL A 283 21.14 -10.40 3.63
N THR A 284 21.44 -11.00 4.79
CA THR A 284 21.42 -12.46 4.93
C THR A 284 20.03 -12.94 5.28
N GLY A 285 19.68 -14.17 4.88
CA GLY A 285 18.30 -14.64 5.05
C GLY A 285 17.30 -13.83 4.23
N ALA A 286 17.76 -13.21 3.13
CA ALA A 286 16.97 -12.33 2.29
C ALA A 286 15.70 -12.98 1.72
N GLY A 287 15.69 -14.30 1.53
CA GLY A 287 14.49 -15.05 1.11
C GLY A 287 13.44 -15.24 2.20
N GLY A 288 13.73 -14.89 3.47
CA GLY A 288 12.79 -14.97 4.60
C GLY A 288 11.80 -13.79 4.63
N SER A 289 10.80 -13.86 5.52
CA SER A 289 9.75 -12.81 5.63
C SER A 289 10.32 -11.44 6.00
N ILE A 290 11.21 -11.38 7.01
CA ILE A 290 11.84 -10.11 7.44
C ILE A 290 12.93 -9.69 6.46
N GLY A 291 13.81 -10.61 6.04
CA GLY A 291 14.91 -10.28 5.11
C GLY A 291 14.41 -9.75 3.77
N SER A 292 13.36 -10.34 3.19
CA SER A 292 12.78 -9.88 1.94
C SER A 292 12.14 -8.48 2.07
N GLU A 293 11.51 -8.21 3.20
CA GLU A 293 10.92 -6.89 3.43
C GLU A 293 11.99 -5.82 3.68
N ILE A 294 13.06 -6.13 4.41
CA ILE A 294 14.22 -5.23 4.52
C ILE A 294 14.77 -4.92 3.12
N CYS A 295 14.91 -5.93 2.25
CA CYS A 295 15.36 -5.72 0.87
C CYS A 295 14.44 -4.77 0.10
N ARG A 296 13.10 -4.92 0.19
CA ARG A 296 12.13 -4.04 -0.46
C ARG A 296 12.27 -2.60 0.00
N GLN A 297 12.36 -2.40 1.31
CA GLN A 297 12.43 -1.06 1.90
C GLN A 297 13.77 -0.38 1.66
N VAL A 298 14.89 -1.09 1.79
CA VAL A 298 16.23 -0.60 1.44
C VAL A 298 16.29 -0.15 -0.02
N SER A 299 15.58 -0.86 -0.91
CA SER A 299 15.53 -0.52 -2.35
C SER A 299 14.96 0.87 -2.63
N SER A 300 14.02 1.36 -1.81
CA SER A 300 13.45 2.70 -1.96
C SER A 300 14.47 3.83 -1.72
N PHE A 301 15.53 3.56 -0.96
CA PHE A 301 16.61 4.51 -0.67
C PHE A 301 17.74 4.52 -1.72
N ARG A 302 17.60 3.78 -2.83
CA ARG A 302 18.55 3.73 -3.95
C ARG A 302 20.00 3.45 -3.49
N PRO A 303 20.27 2.26 -2.92
CA PRO A 303 21.62 1.86 -2.58
C PRO A 303 22.50 1.80 -3.85
N LYS A 304 23.82 1.73 -3.71
CA LYS A 304 24.72 1.47 -4.84
C LYS A 304 24.57 0.03 -5.34
N GLU A 305 24.46 -0.91 -4.40
CA GLU A 305 24.30 -2.34 -4.67
C GLU A 305 23.57 -2.99 -3.48
N LEU A 306 22.59 -3.83 -3.76
CA LEU A 306 21.89 -4.67 -2.79
C LEU A 306 22.26 -6.13 -3.04
N ILE A 307 22.96 -6.74 -2.08
CA ILE A 307 23.38 -8.14 -2.10
C ILE A 307 22.33 -8.94 -1.31
N ILE A 308 21.57 -9.78 -2.00
CA ILE A 308 20.53 -10.61 -1.39
C ILE A 308 21.06 -12.04 -1.21
N LEU A 309 21.39 -12.40 0.04
CA LEU A 309 22.04 -13.67 0.38
C LEU A 309 21.09 -14.63 1.11
N GLY A 310 21.06 -15.87 0.70
CA GLY A 310 20.36 -16.97 1.40
C GLY A 310 20.68 -18.33 0.82
N HIS A 311 20.42 -19.39 1.59
CA HIS A 311 20.67 -20.78 1.16
C HIS A 311 19.54 -21.31 0.24
N GLY A 312 18.31 -20.80 0.38
CA GLY A 312 17.17 -21.24 -0.42
C GLY A 312 17.13 -20.61 -1.80
N GLU A 313 17.63 -21.29 -2.82
CA GLU A 313 17.73 -20.82 -4.20
C GLU A 313 16.39 -20.23 -4.70
N ASN A 314 15.30 -20.98 -4.59
CA ASN A 314 13.99 -20.55 -5.10
C ASN A 314 13.49 -19.26 -4.43
N SER A 315 13.69 -19.09 -3.11
CA SER A 315 13.27 -17.89 -2.40
C SER A 315 14.10 -16.65 -2.79
N ILE A 316 15.38 -16.82 -3.05
CA ILE A 316 16.27 -15.77 -3.55
C ILE A 316 15.91 -15.42 -4.99
N TYR A 317 15.62 -16.42 -5.84
CA TYR A 317 15.18 -16.19 -7.22
C TYR A 317 13.89 -15.35 -7.28
N GLN A 318 12.86 -15.73 -6.50
CA GLN A 318 11.60 -14.99 -6.45
C GLN A 318 11.80 -13.53 -6.03
N LEU A 319 12.57 -13.29 -4.97
CA LEU A 319 12.88 -11.94 -4.50
C LEU A 319 13.68 -11.15 -5.56
N ASN A 320 14.66 -11.78 -6.20
CA ASN A 320 15.47 -11.16 -7.26
C ASN A 320 14.59 -10.70 -8.43
N MET A 321 13.68 -11.57 -8.90
CA MET A 321 12.76 -11.23 -10.00
C MET A 321 11.82 -10.09 -9.62
N GLU A 322 11.29 -10.08 -8.40
CA GLU A 322 10.45 -9.01 -7.88
C GLU A 322 11.18 -7.66 -7.87
N LEU A 323 12.39 -7.63 -7.32
CA LEU A 323 13.19 -6.40 -7.20
C LEU A 323 13.69 -5.90 -8.56
N LEU A 324 14.10 -6.80 -9.45
CA LEU A 324 14.51 -6.43 -10.81
C LEU A 324 13.35 -5.81 -11.59
N GLY A 325 12.12 -6.31 -11.43
CA GLY A 325 10.94 -5.74 -12.08
C GLY A 325 10.66 -4.27 -11.70
N LYS A 326 11.14 -3.83 -10.54
CA LYS A 326 10.89 -2.46 -10.03
C LYS A 326 12.12 -1.55 -10.07
N TYR A 327 13.34 -2.10 -9.93
CA TYR A 327 14.53 -1.32 -9.60
C TYR A 327 15.75 -1.60 -10.50
N ALA A 328 15.64 -2.44 -11.54
CA ALA A 328 16.76 -2.82 -12.39
C ALA A 328 17.56 -1.63 -12.97
N GLU A 329 16.86 -0.54 -13.29
CA GLU A 329 17.47 0.68 -13.87
C GLU A 329 18.04 1.65 -12.82
N HIS A 330 17.81 1.39 -11.51
CA HIS A 330 18.13 2.34 -10.45
C HIS A 330 19.43 2.02 -9.73
N PHE A 331 19.70 0.73 -9.48
CA PHE A 331 20.88 0.25 -8.79
C PHE A 331 21.11 -1.25 -9.04
N ARG A 332 22.28 -1.73 -8.68
CA ARG A 332 22.66 -3.15 -8.89
C ARG A 332 22.05 -4.04 -7.81
N ILE A 333 21.39 -5.13 -8.23
CA ILE A 333 20.89 -6.19 -7.37
C ILE A 333 21.72 -7.45 -7.64
N THR A 334 22.30 -8.04 -6.60
CA THR A 334 23.19 -9.20 -6.72
C THR A 334 22.66 -10.35 -5.85
N PRO A 335 22.08 -11.39 -6.47
CA PRO A 335 21.69 -12.60 -5.73
C PRO A 335 22.94 -13.45 -5.41
N VAL A 336 22.99 -13.95 -4.16
CA VAL A 336 24.05 -14.83 -3.68
C VAL A 336 23.44 -16.03 -2.99
N ILE A 337 23.71 -17.23 -3.51
CA ILE A 337 23.33 -18.47 -2.84
C ILE A 337 24.50 -18.88 -1.94
N ALA A 338 24.25 -18.84 -0.63
CA ALA A 338 25.21 -19.24 0.39
C ALA A 338 24.48 -19.59 1.70
N ASP A 339 25.06 -20.55 2.43
CA ASP A 339 24.67 -20.88 3.79
C ASP A 339 25.55 -20.09 4.78
N VAL A 340 24.96 -19.52 5.82
CA VAL A 340 25.71 -18.79 6.86
C VAL A 340 26.58 -19.72 7.72
N GLN A 341 26.29 -21.02 7.71
CA GLN A 341 27.12 -22.05 8.37
C GLN A 341 28.48 -22.23 7.66
N ASP A 342 28.54 -21.99 6.34
CA ASP A 342 29.79 -22.09 5.56
C ASP A 342 30.65 -20.82 5.77
N ARG A 343 31.53 -20.92 6.79
CA ARG A 343 32.45 -19.85 7.16
C ARG A 343 33.28 -19.35 5.97
N LYS A 344 33.88 -20.28 5.20
CA LYS A 344 34.73 -19.92 4.08
C LYS A 344 33.97 -19.11 3.03
N ARG A 345 32.80 -19.61 2.67
CA ARG A 345 31.94 -18.92 1.67
C ARG A 345 31.49 -17.54 2.14
N ILE A 346 31.16 -17.38 3.41
CA ILE A 346 30.75 -16.08 3.96
C ILE A 346 31.91 -15.06 3.92
N PHE A 347 33.13 -15.47 4.26
CA PHE A 347 34.31 -14.60 4.13
C PHE A 347 34.56 -14.21 2.68
N GLU A 348 34.54 -15.14 1.72
CA GLU A 348 34.66 -14.86 0.28
C GLU A 348 33.62 -13.82 -0.20
N VAL A 349 32.37 -13.95 0.25
CA VAL A 349 31.28 -13.01 -0.09
C VAL A 349 31.59 -11.61 0.47
N MET A 350 31.96 -11.53 1.75
CA MET A 350 32.27 -10.24 2.40
C MET A 350 33.47 -9.54 1.76
N GLU A 351 34.54 -10.28 1.45
CA GLU A 351 35.73 -9.73 0.76
C GLU A 351 35.42 -9.25 -0.66
N LYS A 352 34.61 -10.03 -1.40
CA LYS A 352 34.26 -9.71 -2.80
C LYS A 352 33.38 -8.47 -2.89
N TYR A 353 32.34 -8.37 -2.08
CA TYR A 353 31.34 -7.31 -2.20
C TYR A 353 31.60 -6.13 -1.30
N ARG A 354 32.32 -6.28 -0.19
CA ARG A 354 32.67 -5.24 0.79
C ARG A 354 31.46 -4.35 1.13
N PRO A 355 30.40 -4.91 1.74
CA PRO A 355 29.22 -4.14 2.08
C PRO A 355 29.52 -3.05 3.13
N ASP A 356 28.85 -1.91 3.01
CA ASP A 356 28.89 -0.87 4.03
C ASP A 356 28.00 -1.20 5.23
N VAL A 357 26.85 -1.86 4.95
CA VAL A 357 25.85 -2.25 5.97
C VAL A 357 25.46 -3.71 5.76
N VAL A 358 25.34 -4.45 6.85
CA VAL A 358 24.84 -5.82 6.88
C VAL A 358 23.61 -5.92 7.75
N TYR A 359 22.50 -6.43 7.19
CA TYR A 359 21.34 -6.87 7.94
C TYR A 359 21.34 -8.38 8.01
N HIS A 360 21.54 -8.93 9.22
CA HIS A 360 21.63 -10.37 9.45
C HIS A 360 20.29 -10.91 9.92
N ALA A 361 19.48 -11.42 8.97
CA ALA A 361 18.15 -12.00 9.23
C ALA A 361 18.10 -13.53 9.01
N ALA A 362 19.24 -14.18 8.78
CA ALA A 362 19.32 -15.63 8.65
C ALA A 362 19.25 -16.28 10.04
N ALA A 363 18.19 -17.07 10.29
CA ALA A 363 18.05 -17.86 11.51
C ALA A 363 16.96 -18.95 11.35
N HIS A 364 17.10 -20.04 12.06
CA HIS A 364 16.02 -21.00 12.32
C HIS A 364 15.16 -20.47 13.48
N LYS A 365 13.84 -20.33 13.28
CA LYS A 365 12.94 -19.64 14.23
C LYS A 365 11.85 -20.51 14.86
N HIS A 366 11.61 -21.71 14.32
CA HIS A 366 10.50 -22.56 14.78
C HIS A 366 10.90 -23.32 16.05
N VAL A 367 10.35 -22.88 17.19
CA VAL A 367 10.66 -23.46 18.51
C VAL A 367 10.51 -25.00 18.51
N PRO A 368 9.36 -25.60 18.09
CA PRO A 368 9.22 -27.05 18.14
C PRO A 368 10.23 -27.82 17.28
N LEU A 369 10.66 -27.24 16.15
CA LEU A 369 11.66 -27.89 15.31
C LEU A 369 13.07 -27.82 15.91
N MET A 370 13.38 -26.71 16.59
CA MET A 370 14.70 -26.54 17.22
C MET A 370 14.84 -27.36 18.49
N GLU A 371 13.75 -27.62 19.23
CA GLU A 371 13.74 -28.58 20.33
C GLU A 371 14.13 -30.00 19.88
N ILE A 372 13.67 -30.40 18.69
CA ILE A 372 13.97 -31.71 18.11
C ILE A 372 15.36 -31.74 17.42
N ASN A 373 15.87 -30.57 17.00
CA ASN A 373 17.13 -30.46 16.26
C ASN A 373 18.07 -29.42 16.89
N PRO A 374 18.51 -29.62 18.14
CA PRO A 374 19.29 -28.62 18.87
C PRO A 374 20.65 -28.34 18.22
N ARG A 375 21.34 -29.33 17.66
CA ARG A 375 22.62 -29.15 16.94
C ARG A 375 22.46 -28.25 15.72
N GLU A 376 21.39 -28.43 14.95
CA GLU A 376 21.10 -27.55 13.79
C GLU A 376 20.79 -26.12 14.23
N ALA A 377 20.12 -25.93 15.37
CA ALA A 377 19.92 -24.60 15.93
C ALA A 377 21.25 -23.93 16.28
N VAL A 378 22.20 -24.65 16.87
CA VAL A 378 23.56 -24.15 17.19
C VAL A 378 24.31 -23.80 15.91
N LYS A 379 24.39 -24.71 14.94
CA LYS A 379 25.11 -24.50 13.67
C LYS A 379 24.57 -23.29 12.92
N ASN A 380 23.28 -23.26 12.69
CA ASN A 380 22.70 -22.20 11.88
C ASN A 380 22.64 -20.84 12.61
N ASN A 381 22.17 -20.83 13.86
CA ASN A 381 21.96 -19.58 14.56
C ASN A 381 23.26 -19.05 15.18
N ILE A 382 23.98 -19.87 15.98
CA ILE A 382 25.15 -19.39 16.71
C ILE A 382 26.36 -19.31 15.79
N LEU A 383 26.78 -20.45 15.17
CA LEU A 383 27.93 -20.43 14.26
C LEU A 383 27.68 -19.56 13.04
N GLY A 384 26.48 -19.61 12.47
CA GLY A 384 26.11 -18.75 11.36
C GLY A 384 26.24 -17.26 11.70
N THR A 385 25.75 -16.83 12.88
CA THR A 385 25.90 -15.43 13.33
C THR A 385 27.36 -15.06 13.57
N ARG A 386 28.14 -15.94 14.24
CA ARG A 386 29.58 -15.75 14.45
C ARG A 386 30.32 -15.58 13.12
N ASN A 387 30.08 -16.48 12.17
CA ASN A 387 30.72 -16.42 10.85
C ASN A 387 30.45 -15.09 10.12
N VAL A 388 29.17 -14.65 10.10
CA VAL A 388 28.80 -13.40 9.41
C VAL A 388 29.36 -12.19 10.15
N ALA A 389 29.34 -12.18 11.50
CA ALA A 389 29.86 -11.08 12.31
C ALA A 389 31.39 -10.95 12.17
N GLU A 390 32.14 -12.03 12.27
CA GLU A 390 33.60 -12.03 12.10
C GLU A 390 34.00 -11.63 10.67
N ALA A 391 33.32 -12.13 9.65
CA ALA A 391 33.55 -11.74 8.26
C ALA A 391 33.20 -10.25 8.00
N ALA A 392 32.19 -9.71 8.67
CA ALA A 392 31.85 -8.29 8.62
C ALA A 392 32.96 -7.42 9.22
N ASN A 393 33.55 -7.85 10.36
CA ASN A 393 34.70 -7.17 10.94
C ASN A 393 35.93 -7.17 10.01
N HIS A 394 36.23 -8.35 9.46
CA HIS A 394 37.34 -8.53 8.51
C HIS A 394 37.19 -7.62 7.28
N ALA A 395 35.97 -7.51 6.73
CA ALA A 395 35.66 -6.66 5.58
C ALA A 395 35.48 -5.17 5.94
N LYS A 396 35.62 -4.79 7.23
CA LYS A 396 35.44 -3.42 7.75
C LYS A 396 34.06 -2.83 7.43
N VAL A 397 33.01 -3.65 7.59
CA VAL A 397 31.62 -3.21 7.48
C VAL A 397 31.38 -2.10 8.50
N LYS A 398 30.64 -1.04 8.14
CA LYS A 398 30.40 0.09 9.03
C LYS A 398 29.34 -0.20 10.07
N THR A 399 28.25 -0.90 9.66
CA THR A 399 27.12 -1.24 10.53
C THR A 399 26.66 -2.66 10.31
N PHE A 400 26.58 -3.41 11.38
CA PHE A 400 26.05 -4.78 11.41
C PHE A 400 24.80 -4.81 12.30
N VAL A 401 23.66 -5.17 11.73
CA VAL A 401 22.37 -5.23 12.43
C VAL A 401 21.87 -6.65 12.45
N MET A 402 21.83 -7.28 13.63
CA MET A 402 21.29 -8.62 13.80
C MET A 402 19.81 -8.57 14.18
N ILE A 403 19.01 -9.36 13.49
CA ILE A 403 17.61 -9.57 13.87
C ILE A 403 17.56 -10.54 15.06
N SER A 404 16.97 -10.10 16.17
CA SER A 404 16.72 -10.90 17.36
C SER A 404 15.21 -11.04 17.65
N THR A 405 14.85 -11.53 18.80
CA THR A 405 13.47 -11.88 19.18
C THR A 405 13.22 -11.66 20.67
N ASP A 406 11.95 -11.45 21.06
CA ASP A 406 11.44 -11.51 22.43
C ASP A 406 11.80 -12.82 23.14
N LYS A 407 11.90 -13.92 22.40
CA LYS A 407 12.22 -15.26 22.94
C LYS A 407 13.67 -15.41 23.41
N ALA A 408 14.55 -14.45 23.12
CA ALA A 408 15.90 -14.39 23.66
C ALA A 408 15.95 -13.90 25.12
N VAL A 409 14.82 -13.45 25.67
CA VAL A 409 14.69 -13.00 27.06
C VAL A 409 14.27 -14.18 27.95
N ASN A 410 15.08 -14.53 28.96
CA ASN A 410 14.84 -15.68 29.84
C ASN A 410 14.37 -16.92 29.07
N PRO A 411 15.16 -17.42 28.10
CA PRO A 411 14.70 -18.43 27.15
C PRO A 411 14.49 -19.81 27.84
N PRO A 412 13.26 -20.36 27.77
CA PRO A 412 12.99 -21.72 28.23
C PRO A 412 13.18 -22.77 27.13
N ASN A 413 13.62 -22.36 25.94
CA ASN A 413 13.71 -23.19 24.75
C ASN A 413 15.00 -22.95 23.97
N ILE A 414 15.41 -23.95 23.18
CA ILE A 414 16.64 -23.95 22.37
C ILE A 414 16.71 -22.75 21.42
N MET A 415 15.63 -22.47 20.71
CA MET A 415 15.63 -21.39 19.73
C MET A 415 15.91 -20.03 20.41
N GLY A 416 15.22 -19.73 21.51
CA GLY A 416 15.43 -18.51 22.29
C GLY A 416 16.86 -18.48 22.88
N ALA A 417 17.36 -19.58 23.44
CA ALA A 417 18.72 -19.72 23.97
C ALA A 417 19.76 -19.43 22.88
N THR A 418 19.63 -20.03 21.68
CA THR A 418 20.57 -19.74 20.58
C THR A 418 20.56 -18.27 20.18
N LYS A 419 19.37 -17.59 20.13
CA LYS A 419 19.29 -16.17 19.82
C LYS A 419 19.92 -15.29 20.91
N ARG A 420 19.80 -15.69 22.18
CA ARG A 420 20.47 -15.00 23.28
C ARG A 420 22.00 -15.10 23.16
N LEU A 421 22.54 -16.28 22.86
CA LEU A 421 23.96 -16.45 22.63
C LEU A 421 24.45 -15.63 21.41
N CYS A 422 23.65 -15.55 20.38
CA CYS A 422 23.93 -14.65 19.23
C CYS A 422 24.04 -13.18 19.67
N GLU A 423 23.15 -12.70 20.54
CA GLU A 423 23.24 -11.34 21.08
C GLU A 423 24.54 -11.14 21.86
N MET A 424 24.95 -12.09 22.66
CA MET A 424 26.21 -12.04 23.42
C MET A 424 27.43 -11.96 22.49
N ILE A 425 27.45 -12.74 21.39
CA ILE A 425 28.51 -12.69 20.38
C ILE A 425 28.53 -11.30 19.71
N VAL A 426 27.38 -10.77 19.32
CA VAL A 426 27.27 -9.46 18.64
C VAL A 426 27.73 -8.33 19.56
N GLN A 427 27.42 -8.38 20.87
CA GLN A 427 27.90 -7.44 21.87
C GLN A 427 29.42 -7.54 22.08
N ASP A 428 29.97 -8.76 22.16
CA ASP A 428 31.39 -8.97 22.26
C ASP A 428 32.15 -8.45 21.02
N MET A 429 31.61 -8.73 19.83
CA MET A 429 32.17 -8.17 18.60
C MET A 429 32.16 -6.64 18.58
N ALA A 430 31.17 -5.99 19.19
CA ALA A 430 31.14 -4.55 19.33
C ALA A 430 32.27 -4.00 20.20
N THR A 431 32.72 -4.76 21.23
CA THR A 431 33.86 -4.36 22.08
C THR A 431 35.21 -4.62 21.41
N LYS A 432 35.28 -5.58 20.49
CA LYS A 432 36.53 -6.02 19.81
C LYS A 432 36.77 -5.27 18.47
N SER A 433 35.78 -4.56 17.97
CA SER A 433 35.88 -3.93 16.66
C SER A 433 35.98 -2.42 16.74
N ASP A 434 37.02 -1.86 16.12
CA ASP A 434 37.19 -0.41 15.95
C ASP A 434 36.48 0.14 14.71
N SER A 435 36.06 -0.73 13.78
CA SER A 435 35.54 -0.34 12.47
C SER A 435 34.05 -0.58 12.27
N THR A 436 33.49 -1.55 12.97
CA THR A 436 32.11 -2.02 12.77
C THR A 436 31.25 -1.78 14.00
N LYS A 437 30.13 -1.11 13.81
CA LYS A 437 29.10 -0.96 14.84
C LYS A 437 28.16 -2.15 14.81
N TYR A 438 28.21 -2.96 15.86
CA TYR A 438 27.37 -4.15 16.00
C TYR A 438 26.18 -3.83 16.87
N VAL A 439 24.98 -4.20 16.42
CA VAL A 439 23.73 -4.04 17.18
C VAL A 439 22.80 -5.22 16.95
N ALA A 440 21.96 -5.51 17.92
CA ALA A 440 20.86 -6.46 17.81
C ALA A 440 19.52 -5.74 17.93
N VAL A 441 18.47 -6.26 17.28
CA VAL A 441 17.12 -5.70 17.34
C VAL A 441 16.13 -6.78 17.74
N ARG A 442 15.53 -6.66 18.93
CA ARG A 442 14.50 -7.56 19.47
C ARG A 442 13.10 -7.06 19.12
N PHE A 443 12.26 -7.95 18.67
CA PHE A 443 10.82 -7.76 18.54
C PHE A 443 10.07 -9.09 18.67
N GLY A 444 8.77 -9.00 18.91
CA GLY A 444 7.89 -10.16 19.08
C GLY A 444 7.44 -10.78 17.75
N ASN A 445 6.21 -11.31 17.71
CA ASN A 445 5.72 -11.96 16.51
C ASN A 445 5.37 -10.94 15.43
N VAL A 446 5.60 -11.33 14.17
CA VAL A 446 5.18 -10.56 13.01
C VAL A 446 4.04 -11.28 12.28
N LEU A 447 3.03 -10.51 11.87
CA LEU A 447 1.82 -11.01 11.23
C LEU A 447 2.14 -11.60 9.85
N GLY A 448 1.43 -12.67 9.49
CA GLY A 448 1.52 -13.25 8.15
C GLY A 448 2.86 -13.86 7.77
N SER A 449 3.85 -13.93 8.71
CA SER A 449 5.15 -14.54 8.40
C SER A 449 5.01 -16.03 8.10
N ARG A 450 5.87 -16.54 7.20
CA ARG A 450 5.86 -17.94 6.78
C ARG A 450 5.95 -18.89 8.00
N GLY A 451 5.03 -19.87 8.06
CA GLY A 451 4.94 -20.83 9.15
C GLY A 451 4.43 -20.27 10.49
N SER A 452 3.90 -19.06 10.54
CA SER A 452 3.28 -18.48 11.74
C SER A 452 1.82 -18.92 11.92
N VAL A 453 1.21 -18.48 13.01
CA VAL A 453 -0.14 -18.86 13.43
C VAL A 453 -1.22 -18.44 12.42
N ILE A 454 -1.11 -17.27 11.79
CA ILE A 454 -2.11 -16.77 10.83
C ILE A 454 -2.22 -17.63 9.57
N PRO A 455 -1.14 -17.95 8.83
CA PRO A 455 -1.21 -18.90 7.73
C PRO A 455 -1.74 -20.29 8.12
N LEU A 456 -1.42 -20.75 9.33
CA LEU A 456 -1.95 -22.00 9.86
C LEU A 456 -3.47 -21.92 10.03
N PHE A 457 -3.97 -20.89 10.70
CA PHE A 457 -5.40 -20.69 10.93
C PHE A 457 -6.17 -20.52 9.62
N LYS A 458 -5.68 -19.71 8.67
CA LYS A 458 -6.28 -19.59 7.32
C LYS A 458 -6.39 -20.94 6.62
N LYS A 459 -5.36 -21.79 6.73
CA LYS A 459 -5.36 -23.14 6.15
C LYS A 459 -6.34 -24.10 6.88
N GLN A 460 -6.50 -23.96 8.20
CA GLN A 460 -7.47 -24.74 8.97
C GLN A 460 -8.90 -24.32 8.65
N ILE A 461 -9.18 -23.02 8.58
CA ILE A 461 -10.48 -22.48 8.19
C ILE A 461 -10.87 -22.96 6.78
N ALA A 462 -9.96 -22.89 5.81
CA ALA A 462 -10.19 -23.34 4.45
C ALA A 462 -10.53 -24.85 4.34
N LYS A 463 -10.19 -25.64 5.37
CA LYS A 463 -10.53 -27.06 5.49
C LYS A 463 -11.84 -27.33 6.27
N GLY A 464 -12.53 -26.28 6.75
CA GLY A 464 -13.71 -26.42 7.59
C GLY A 464 -13.40 -26.59 9.08
N GLY A 465 -12.18 -26.31 9.53
CA GLY A 465 -11.76 -26.40 10.91
C GLY A 465 -11.24 -27.80 11.35
N PRO A 466 -11.07 -28.06 12.66
CA PRO A 466 -11.06 -27.04 13.71
C PRO A 466 -9.81 -26.18 13.70
N ILE A 467 -9.88 -24.96 14.23
CA ILE A 467 -8.70 -24.15 14.53
C ILE A 467 -8.07 -24.67 15.83
N THR A 468 -6.75 -24.85 15.83
CA THR A 468 -6.03 -25.33 17.02
C THR A 468 -5.30 -24.19 17.71
N VAL A 469 -5.64 -23.92 18.97
CA VAL A 469 -4.99 -22.96 19.87
C VAL A 469 -4.39 -23.70 21.04
N THR A 470 -3.18 -23.33 21.47
CA THR A 470 -2.46 -24.08 22.53
C THR A 470 -3.05 -23.83 23.92
N HIS A 471 -3.51 -22.62 24.22
CA HIS A 471 -4.18 -22.31 25.49
C HIS A 471 -5.15 -21.14 25.33
N PRO A 472 -6.29 -21.09 26.03
CA PRO A 472 -7.28 -20.00 25.90
C PRO A 472 -6.72 -18.62 26.28
N ASP A 473 -5.81 -18.55 27.26
CA ASP A 473 -5.27 -17.29 27.77
C ASP A 473 -3.88 -16.96 27.23
N ILE A 474 -3.37 -17.70 26.25
CA ILE A 474 -2.06 -17.43 25.67
C ILE A 474 -2.10 -16.10 24.91
N VAL A 475 -1.15 -15.24 25.20
CA VAL A 475 -1.03 -13.93 24.55
C VAL A 475 0.31 -13.81 23.82
N ARG A 476 0.30 -13.03 22.75
CA ARG A 476 1.50 -12.68 21.98
C ARG A 476 1.44 -11.21 21.58
N TYR A 477 2.61 -10.63 21.45
CA TYR A 477 2.77 -9.34 20.81
C TYR A 477 2.79 -9.50 19.29
N PHE A 478 2.14 -8.61 18.57
CA PHE A 478 2.14 -8.62 17.11
C PHE A 478 2.51 -7.27 16.51
N MET A 479 3.23 -7.33 15.41
CA MET A 479 3.61 -6.20 14.58
C MET A 479 3.44 -6.59 13.11
N THR A 480 3.25 -5.65 12.21
CA THR A 480 3.28 -5.96 10.78
C THR A 480 4.72 -6.18 10.30
N ILE A 481 4.91 -6.98 9.24
CA ILE A 481 6.25 -7.21 8.66
C ILE A 481 6.86 -5.89 8.16
N PRO A 482 6.11 -5.01 7.43
CA PRO A 482 6.63 -3.70 7.04
C PRO A 482 7.06 -2.83 8.22
N GLU A 483 6.25 -2.74 9.30
CA GLU A 483 6.60 -1.96 10.49
C GLU A 483 7.87 -2.49 11.16
N ALA A 484 8.00 -3.81 11.31
CA ALA A 484 9.20 -4.42 11.88
C ALA A 484 10.45 -4.09 11.05
N ALA A 485 10.37 -4.23 9.73
CA ALA A 485 11.49 -3.90 8.84
C ALA A 485 11.86 -2.41 8.89
N GLN A 486 10.89 -1.51 8.93
CA GLN A 486 11.09 -0.07 9.08
C GLN A 486 11.85 0.27 10.36
N LEU A 487 11.39 -0.28 11.48
CA LEU A 487 12.02 -0.03 12.77
C LEU A 487 13.41 -0.67 12.88
N VAL A 488 13.65 -1.83 12.24
CA VAL A 488 14.99 -2.43 12.14
C VAL A 488 15.94 -1.53 11.35
N ILE A 489 15.50 -0.97 10.23
CA ILE A 489 16.29 -0.05 9.42
C ILE A 489 16.58 1.23 10.22
N GLN A 490 15.57 1.77 10.89
CA GLN A 490 15.75 2.94 11.78
C GLN A 490 16.72 2.64 12.92
N ALA A 491 16.61 1.50 13.60
CA ALA A 491 17.53 1.09 14.65
C ALA A 491 18.97 0.99 14.12
N GLY A 492 19.16 0.44 12.93
CA GLY A 492 20.44 0.41 12.25
C GLY A 492 21.05 1.80 12.03
N SER A 493 20.23 2.80 11.68
CA SER A 493 20.68 4.19 11.50
C SER A 493 21.08 4.89 12.80
N LEU A 494 20.54 4.42 13.93
CA LEU A 494 20.83 4.93 15.29
C LEU A 494 22.01 4.22 15.95
N ALA A 495 22.56 3.16 15.35
CA ALA A 495 23.60 2.31 15.92
C ALA A 495 24.87 3.07 16.32
N ARG A 496 25.30 2.87 17.56
CA ARG A 496 26.58 3.38 18.11
C ARG A 496 27.58 2.25 18.33
N GLY A 497 27.10 1.05 18.65
CA GLY A 497 27.82 -0.20 18.87
C GLY A 497 27.53 -0.78 20.26
N GLY A 498 27.14 -2.07 20.31
CA GLY A 498 26.84 -2.83 21.52
C GLY A 498 25.38 -2.76 21.99
N GLU A 499 24.55 -1.94 21.35
CA GLU A 499 23.15 -1.81 21.76
C GLU A 499 22.32 -3.05 21.40
N ILE A 500 21.39 -3.39 22.30
CA ILE A 500 20.24 -4.23 21.98
C ILE A 500 19.02 -3.33 21.90
N PHE A 501 18.60 -3.02 20.70
CA PHE A 501 17.35 -2.29 20.48
C PHE A 501 16.15 -3.21 20.69
N VAL A 502 15.11 -2.67 21.35
CA VAL A 502 13.86 -3.37 21.61
C VAL A 502 12.72 -2.56 21.01
N LEU A 503 11.99 -3.18 20.10
CA LEU A 503 10.88 -2.50 19.44
C LEU A 503 9.63 -2.53 20.33
N ASP A 504 8.92 -1.41 20.40
CA ASP A 504 7.64 -1.33 21.09
C ASP A 504 6.60 -2.16 20.36
N MET A 505 6.14 -3.20 21.02
CA MET A 505 5.18 -4.14 20.46
C MET A 505 3.72 -3.75 20.75
N GLY A 506 3.48 -2.65 21.44
CA GLY A 506 2.14 -2.21 21.85
C GLY A 506 1.46 -3.18 22.82
N LYS A 507 0.16 -3.39 22.68
CA LYS A 507 -0.60 -4.27 23.56
C LYS A 507 -0.53 -5.73 23.10
N PRO A 508 -0.43 -6.69 24.05
CA PRO A 508 -0.49 -8.11 23.73
C PRO A 508 -1.91 -8.52 23.30
N VAL A 509 -1.98 -9.48 22.38
CA VAL A 509 -3.22 -10.00 21.80
C VAL A 509 -3.40 -11.46 22.19
N ARG A 510 -4.60 -11.84 22.66
CA ARG A 510 -4.91 -13.25 22.91
C ARG A 510 -5.04 -14.00 21.58
N ILE A 511 -4.39 -15.17 21.51
CA ILE A 511 -4.41 -15.98 20.27
C ILE A 511 -5.81 -16.47 19.92
N VAL A 512 -6.66 -16.68 20.92
CA VAL A 512 -8.06 -17.06 20.70
C VAL A 512 -8.86 -15.93 20.05
N ASP A 513 -8.62 -14.67 20.41
CA ASP A 513 -9.28 -13.51 19.78
C ASP A 513 -8.81 -13.33 18.33
N LEU A 514 -7.52 -13.58 18.07
CA LEU A 514 -6.98 -13.62 16.72
C LEU A 514 -7.66 -14.71 15.87
N ALA A 515 -7.86 -15.91 16.42
CA ALA A 515 -8.57 -17.01 15.76
C ALA A 515 -10.02 -16.64 15.42
N LYS A 516 -10.76 -16.08 16.37
CA LYS A 516 -12.13 -15.59 16.17
C LYS A 516 -12.22 -14.53 15.08
N ASN A 517 -11.31 -13.56 15.10
CA ASN A 517 -11.25 -12.53 14.05
C ASN A 517 -10.98 -13.13 12.67
N LEU A 518 -10.09 -14.12 12.56
CA LEU A 518 -9.82 -14.79 11.28
C LEU A 518 -10.99 -15.63 10.78
N ILE A 519 -11.72 -16.33 11.65
CA ILE A 519 -12.96 -17.03 11.30
C ILE A 519 -13.93 -16.01 10.69
N ARG A 520 -14.11 -14.90 11.38
CA ARG A 520 -14.99 -13.82 10.97
C ARG A 520 -14.58 -13.19 9.64
N LEU A 521 -13.31 -12.88 9.45
CA LEU A 521 -12.77 -12.35 8.18
C LEU A 521 -12.91 -13.32 7.01
N SER A 522 -12.95 -14.63 7.29
CA SER A 522 -13.15 -15.67 6.28
C SER A 522 -14.63 -15.91 5.92
N GLY A 523 -15.57 -15.12 6.50
CA GLY A 523 -17.01 -15.22 6.20
C GLY A 523 -17.78 -16.26 7.02
N TYR A 524 -17.13 -16.90 8.01
CA TYR A 524 -17.76 -17.90 8.88
C TYR A 524 -18.14 -17.32 10.24
N SER A 525 -19.10 -17.96 10.92
CA SER A 525 -19.41 -17.71 12.34
C SER A 525 -18.52 -18.56 13.26
N GLU A 526 -18.50 -18.24 14.55
CA GLU A 526 -17.79 -19.05 15.55
C GLU A 526 -18.47 -20.44 15.76
N ASP A 527 -19.71 -20.60 15.35
CA ASP A 527 -20.44 -21.87 15.38
C ASP A 527 -20.09 -22.76 14.16
N ASP A 528 -19.67 -22.17 13.03
CA ASP A 528 -19.29 -22.90 11.83
C ASP A 528 -17.88 -23.53 11.93
N ILE A 529 -16.98 -22.88 12.67
CA ILE A 529 -15.59 -23.29 12.80
C ILE A 529 -15.20 -23.44 14.28
N GLU A 530 -15.07 -24.66 14.75
CA GLU A 530 -14.68 -24.98 16.12
C GLU A 530 -13.24 -24.50 16.44
N ILE A 531 -13.03 -23.96 17.64
CA ILE A 531 -11.70 -23.67 18.21
C ILE A 531 -11.38 -24.74 19.24
N LYS A 532 -10.34 -25.57 18.95
CA LYS A 532 -9.90 -26.65 19.83
C LYS A 532 -8.61 -26.26 20.56
N PHE A 533 -8.58 -26.49 21.88
CA PHE A 533 -7.39 -26.27 22.71
C PHE A 533 -6.56 -27.54 22.80
N THR A 534 -5.24 -27.42 22.51
CA THR A 534 -4.34 -28.58 22.37
C THR A 534 -3.36 -28.75 23.54
N GLY A 535 -3.29 -27.80 24.46
CA GLY A 535 -2.24 -27.72 25.50
C GLY A 535 -0.99 -26.98 24.99
N LEU A 536 -0.21 -26.45 25.94
CA LEU A 536 1.07 -25.80 25.64
C LEU A 536 2.08 -26.79 25.08
N ARG A 537 2.89 -26.33 24.14
CA ARG A 537 4.01 -27.12 23.59
C ARG A 537 5.22 -27.05 24.50
N PRO A 538 6.15 -28.05 24.44
CA PRO A 538 7.42 -27.95 25.14
C PRO A 538 8.15 -26.63 24.81
N GLY A 539 8.63 -25.94 25.84
CA GLY A 539 9.34 -24.67 25.70
C GLY A 539 8.45 -23.45 25.34
N GLU A 540 7.11 -23.58 25.28
CA GLU A 540 6.21 -22.49 25.00
C GLU A 540 5.83 -21.72 26.26
N LYS A 541 6.01 -20.38 26.25
CA LYS A 541 5.59 -19.48 27.35
C LYS A 541 4.13 -19.06 27.19
N MET A 542 3.44 -18.84 28.32
CA MET A 542 2.13 -18.19 28.32
C MET A 542 2.22 -16.73 27.87
N TYR A 543 3.25 -16.01 28.32
CA TYR A 543 3.53 -14.60 28.06
C TYR A 543 4.97 -14.47 27.58
N GLU A 544 5.20 -13.68 26.54
CA GLU A 544 6.56 -13.34 26.09
C GLU A 544 7.01 -12.02 26.72
N GLU A 545 8.28 -11.95 27.10
CA GLU A 545 8.92 -10.78 27.71
C GLU A 545 9.80 -10.08 26.68
N LEU A 546 9.72 -8.75 26.60
CA LEU A 546 10.56 -7.96 25.69
C LEU A 546 11.89 -7.57 26.33
N LEU A 547 11.87 -7.37 27.66
CA LEU A 547 13.01 -6.95 28.49
C LEU A 547 12.96 -7.66 29.83
N ASN A 548 14.11 -7.99 30.39
CA ASN A 548 14.25 -8.39 31.79
C ASN A 548 14.16 -7.19 32.73
N GLU A 549 13.78 -7.41 33.98
CA GLU A 549 13.74 -6.35 35.01
C GLU A 549 15.06 -5.57 35.15
N GLY A 550 16.21 -6.22 34.90
CA GLY A 550 17.55 -5.61 34.93
C GLY A 550 18.02 -4.99 33.59
N GLU A 551 17.24 -5.15 32.51
CA GLU A 551 17.58 -4.67 31.17
C GLU A 551 16.88 -3.34 30.80
N ILE A 552 16.02 -2.81 31.68
CA ILE A 552 15.23 -1.62 31.39
C ILE A 552 16.15 -0.38 31.44
N ASN A 553 16.48 0.14 30.28
CA ASN A 553 16.99 1.52 30.20
C ASN A 553 15.81 2.47 29.97
N PRO A 554 15.53 3.41 30.88
CA PRO A 554 14.40 4.32 30.76
C PRO A 554 14.53 5.31 29.57
N LYS A 555 15.67 5.33 28.88
CA LYS A 555 15.91 6.28 27.79
C LYS A 555 15.34 5.73 26.47
N GLN A 556 14.19 6.24 26.09
CA GLN A 556 13.69 6.08 24.72
C GLN A 556 14.54 6.95 23.78
N ILE A 557 15.11 6.33 22.74
CA ILE A 557 16.01 7.02 21.79
C ILE A 557 15.24 7.50 20.57
N PHE A 558 14.21 6.76 20.20
CA PHE A 558 13.37 7.05 19.06
C PHE A 558 11.94 6.57 19.37
N PRO A 559 10.88 7.18 18.81
CA PRO A 559 9.54 6.67 18.95
C PRO A 559 9.49 5.16 18.62
N LYS A 560 8.94 4.34 19.53
CA LYS A 560 8.85 2.88 19.42
C LYS A 560 10.17 2.10 19.40
N ILE A 561 11.34 2.71 19.72
CA ILE A 561 12.63 2.03 19.88
C ILE A 561 13.22 2.33 21.24
N HIS A 562 13.43 1.28 22.03
CA HIS A 562 14.07 1.33 23.35
C HIS A 562 15.45 0.69 23.27
N ILE A 563 16.33 0.97 24.25
CA ILE A 563 17.61 0.24 24.43
C ILE A 563 17.46 -0.67 25.63
N GLY A 564 17.78 -1.95 25.43
CA GLY A 564 18.01 -2.91 26.48
C GLY A 564 19.51 -2.99 26.82
N ILE A 565 19.81 -3.16 28.08
CA ILE A 565 21.17 -3.46 28.58
C ILE A 565 21.20 -4.95 28.91
N ALA A 566 21.84 -5.75 28.06
CA ALA A 566 21.96 -7.16 28.31
C ALA A 566 23.31 -7.50 28.95
N ASP A 567 23.28 -8.46 29.89
CA ASP A 567 24.46 -8.98 30.56
C ASP A 567 25.29 -9.86 29.62
N ASN A 568 26.57 -9.57 29.46
CA ASN A 568 27.50 -10.32 28.61
C ASN A 568 28.60 -11.05 29.43
N SER A 569 28.42 -11.16 30.74
CA SER A 569 29.44 -11.74 31.65
C SER A 569 29.82 -13.19 31.37
N LYS A 570 28.97 -13.94 30.65
CA LYS A 570 29.19 -15.36 30.31
C LYS A 570 29.76 -15.57 28.90
N ILE A 571 30.30 -14.55 28.24
CA ILE A 571 30.76 -14.65 26.86
C ILE A 571 31.86 -15.72 26.67
N ASP A 572 32.75 -15.89 27.63
CA ASP A 572 33.80 -16.89 27.57
C ASP A 572 33.21 -18.32 27.54
N ARG A 573 32.15 -18.57 28.34
CA ARG A 573 31.42 -19.85 28.28
C ARG A 573 30.74 -20.07 26.92
N VAL A 574 30.29 -19.01 26.25
CA VAL A 574 29.70 -19.12 24.90
C VAL A 574 30.75 -19.62 23.91
N TYR A 575 31.97 -19.09 23.97
CA TYR A 575 33.05 -19.54 23.09
C TYR A 575 33.50 -20.97 23.43
N ASP A 576 33.66 -21.33 24.71
CA ASP A 576 33.97 -22.69 25.15
C ASP A 576 32.90 -23.70 24.70
N PHE A 577 31.62 -23.30 24.79
CA PHE A 577 30.51 -24.10 24.30
C PHE A 577 30.58 -24.34 22.79
N ILE A 578 30.88 -23.28 21.99
CA ILE A 578 31.00 -23.36 20.53
C ILE A 578 32.10 -24.36 20.12
N GLU A 579 33.19 -24.47 20.89
CA GLU A 579 34.29 -25.40 20.57
C GLU A 579 33.95 -26.85 20.92
N LYS A 580 33.00 -27.09 21.86
CA LYS A 580 32.71 -28.42 22.43
C LYS A 580 31.32 -28.96 22.11
N PHE A 581 30.43 -28.18 21.46
CA PHE A 581 29.01 -28.53 21.31
C PHE A 581 28.79 -29.86 20.54
N GLU A 582 29.73 -30.26 19.70
CA GLU A 582 29.63 -31.53 18.96
C GLU A 582 29.82 -32.75 19.85
N ASP A 583 30.52 -32.60 20.96
CA ASP A 583 30.83 -33.69 21.93
C ASP A 583 29.66 -33.93 22.91
N TYR A 584 28.74 -32.97 23.08
CA TYR A 584 27.60 -33.11 23.99
C TYR A 584 26.54 -34.08 23.43
N SER A 585 25.91 -34.85 24.30
CA SER A 585 24.64 -35.51 24.00
C SER A 585 23.53 -34.44 23.75
N GLU A 586 22.41 -34.82 23.18
CA GLU A 586 21.31 -33.88 22.93
C GLU A 586 20.76 -33.25 24.22
N GLN A 587 20.69 -34.04 25.31
CA GLN A 587 20.23 -33.53 26.60
C GLN A 587 21.25 -32.57 27.23
N GLU A 588 22.52 -32.90 27.22
CA GLU A 588 23.60 -32.04 27.72
C GLU A 588 23.66 -30.75 26.92
N LEU A 589 23.51 -30.84 25.60
CA LEU A 589 23.48 -29.68 24.71
C LEU A 589 22.31 -28.74 25.05
N HIS A 590 21.10 -29.29 25.26
CA HIS A 590 19.93 -28.56 25.69
C HIS A 590 20.18 -27.83 27.02
N ASP A 591 20.61 -28.58 28.05
CA ASP A 591 20.78 -28.06 29.40
C ASP A 591 21.86 -26.98 29.48
N GLU A 592 23.00 -27.19 28.80
CA GLU A 592 24.09 -26.20 28.74
C GLU A 592 23.66 -24.91 27.99
N LEU A 593 22.96 -25.04 26.86
CA LEU A 593 22.43 -23.89 26.15
C LEU A 593 21.50 -23.03 27.03
N ILE A 594 20.57 -23.67 27.74
CA ILE A 594 19.62 -22.99 28.62
C ILE A 594 20.35 -22.36 29.83
N ASP A 595 21.37 -23.03 30.42
CA ASP A 595 22.13 -22.48 31.55
C ASP A 595 22.98 -21.26 31.14
N ILE A 596 23.64 -21.32 29.99
CA ILE A 596 24.43 -20.19 29.49
C ILE A 596 23.51 -18.98 29.18
N ALA A 597 22.37 -19.22 28.53
CA ALA A 597 21.47 -18.19 28.09
C ALA A 597 20.75 -17.46 29.24
N ASN A 598 20.56 -18.12 30.39
CA ASN A 598 19.86 -17.57 31.55
C ASN A 598 20.82 -17.08 32.63
N LYS A 599 20.40 -16.09 33.42
CA LYS A 599 21.09 -15.73 34.65
C LYS A 599 20.87 -16.85 35.67
N LYS A 600 21.93 -17.30 36.35
CA LYS A 600 21.72 -18.09 37.57
C LYS A 600 20.88 -17.24 38.54
N LYS A 601 19.75 -17.82 38.97
CA LYS A 601 19.01 -17.27 40.10
C LYS A 601 19.83 -17.32 41.36
#